data_8d10888e88dbd0226f5889746a29f6f7
#
_entry.id   8d10888e88dbd0226f5889746a29f6f7
#
_cell.length_a   1.000
_cell.length_b   1.000
_cell.length_c   1.000
_cell.angle_alpha   90.00
_cell.angle_beta   90.00
_cell.angle_gamma   90.00
#
_symmetry.space_group_name_H-M   'P 1'
#
loop_
_entity.id
_entity.type
_entity.pdbx_description
1 polymer ?
#
loop_
_entity_poly.entity_id
_entity_poly.type
_entity_poly.pdbx_seq_one_letter_code
_entity_poly.pdbx_strand_id
1 'polypeptide(L)'
;MHWPTLLLSAAALAEGKRSLQHVGKKDATPKSSRSDQASFLANYLATRQVPAPKFANENTTAFAVNGTGIPDVDFDVGESYSGYLPITDNPDDTNELFFWFFPSSTPNTTEKEILLWLNGGPGCSSFEGLLQENGPFTWQYGTLKPVPNPWAWNRLTNVVWVEQPVGTGFSRGEVTATGEEDVAAQFLGFWKNFMETFSLQGYKVYIAGESYAGAYCPYIASAMLDKNDTTYYDVSGMMIYDPVLGDDVVQDSATTVPFVDYHRNLMPFNDSFSAYIHGLHDSCGFADFNAKYLTYPPPGPQPAGYAQSVSRECQNLWGVILDEALSVNPCFDVYQVATTCPLLWDVLAFPGSFGYLPEGAEVYFDRTDVKTAIHADVSHTWEECASGDVFVNGRDTSDPSTWKVLPHVIDATQNVVIGHGTLDMILLPNGTLLSIQNTTWGGQLGFQAAPAEPFFVPFHSLSTADEIYSETDQTKLGSIAGAGVMGTAHTERGLTYVSIDLSGHMVPQYAPSAAFRQLEFLLGKVDSLSSVKPFSIEPNYPQPAADTLGNGTGPATSDSKASAEGTGNVSASAAKQSAAAAVRSCIGAGAVAAASLVAVMNL
;
A
#
# COMPACT_ATOMS: atom_id res chain seq x y z
N MET A 1 23.59 36.92 -45.51
CA MET A 1 24.61 35.83 -45.54
C MET A 1 23.84 34.54 -45.33
N HIS A 2 23.99 33.59 -46.25
CA HIS A 2 23.14 32.43 -46.47
C HIS A 2 23.26 31.35 -45.39
N TRP A 3 22.12 30.79 -45.00
CA TRP A 3 22.04 29.51 -44.30
C TRP A 3 21.76 28.40 -45.34
N PRO A 4 22.44 27.26 -45.30
CA PRO A 4 22.04 26.08 -46.07
C PRO A 4 21.15 25.18 -45.26
N THR A 5 20.05 24.84 -45.85
CA THR A 5 19.04 23.82 -45.49
C THR A 5 19.69 22.44 -45.58
N LEU A 6 19.70 21.65 -44.49
CA LEU A 6 20.01 20.23 -44.51
C LEU A 6 18.71 19.43 -44.50
N LEU A 7 18.38 18.86 -45.63
CA LEU A 7 17.42 17.78 -45.83
C LEU A 7 18.10 16.49 -45.27
N LEU A 8 17.60 15.96 -44.17
CA LEU A 8 17.91 14.59 -43.71
C LEU A 8 16.76 13.68 -44.10
N SER A 9 17.10 12.71 -44.92
CA SER A 9 16.27 11.74 -45.60
C SER A 9 15.56 10.78 -44.62
N ALA A 10 14.27 10.58 -44.84
CA ALA A 10 13.39 9.59 -44.22
C ALA A 10 13.67 8.15 -44.72
N ALA A 11 14.86 7.60 -44.44
CA ALA A 11 15.22 6.23 -44.85
C ALA A 11 15.64 5.28 -43.72
N ALA A 12 15.54 5.68 -42.43
CA ALA A 12 16.01 4.86 -41.31
C ALA A 12 14.88 4.22 -40.48
N LEU A 13 13.63 4.29 -40.90
CA LEU A 13 12.48 3.75 -40.15
C LEU A 13 11.94 2.39 -40.66
N ALA A 14 12.60 1.80 -41.65
CA ALA A 14 12.10 0.53 -42.26
C ALA A 14 12.79 -0.75 -41.74
N GLU A 15 13.87 -0.69 -40.96
CA GLU A 15 14.60 -1.89 -40.51
C GLU A 15 14.33 -2.32 -39.05
N GLY A 16 13.61 -1.52 -38.26
CA GLY A 16 13.27 -1.85 -36.87
C GLY A 16 12.17 -2.90 -36.67
N LYS A 17 11.44 -3.26 -37.72
CA LYS A 17 10.26 -4.15 -37.61
C LYS A 17 10.55 -5.65 -37.80
N ARG A 18 11.79 -6.09 -37.97
CA ARG A 18 12.11 -7.50 -38.24
C ARG A 18 12.69 -8.32 -37.10
N SER A 19 12.91 -7.79 -35.92
CA SER A 19 13.54 -8.57 -34.84
C SER A 19 12.59 -9.10 -33.75
N LEU A 20 11.28 -8.82 -33.81
CA LEU A 20 10.30 -9.28 -32.82
C LEU A 20 9.48 -10.51 -33.24
N GLN A 21 9.86 -11.21 -34.31
CA GLN A 21 9.08 -12.37 -34.82
C GLN A 21 9.55 -13.75 -34.36
N HIS A 22 10.38 -13.89 -33.34
CA HIS A 22 10.80 -15.21 -32.84
C HIS A 22 10.65 -15.32 -31.31
N VAL A 23 9.47 -15.02 -30.79
CA VAL A 23 9.00 -15.63 -29.54
C VAL A 23 7.97 -16.68 -29.94
N GLY A 24 8.30 -17.95 -29.69
CA GLY A 24 7.49 -19.07 -30.10
C GLY A 24 6.05 -18.96 -29.63
N LYS A 25 5.11 -19.36 -30.49
CA LYS A 25 3.71 -19.58 -30.15
C LYS A 25 3.64 -20.54 -28.97
N LYS A 26 3.49 -19.98 -27.78
CA LYS A 26 2.91 -20.71 -26.64
C LYS A 26 1.40 -20.65 -26.81
N ASP A 27 0.74 -21.74 -26.47
CA ASP A 27 -0.69 -21.95 -26.61
C ASP A 27 -1.49 -20.76 -26.08
N ALA A 28 -2.45 -20.33 -26.90
CA ALA A 28 -3.19 -19.11 -26.72
C ALA A 28 -4.01 -19.14 -25.42
N THR A 29 -3.71 -18.23 -24.50
CA THR A 29 -4.70 -17.76 -23.52
C THR A 29 -5.99 -17.38 -24.25
N PRO A 30 -7.17 -17.67 -23.69
CA PRO A 30 -8.44 -17.28 -24.30
C PRO A 30 -8.43 -15.78 -24.56
N LYS A 31 -8.53 -15.36 -25.81
CA LYS A 31 -8.65 -13.93 -26.15
C LYS A 31 -10.03 -13.47 -25.73
N SER A 32 -10.11 -12.56 -24.78
CA SER A 32 -11.36 -11.82 -24.56
C SER A 32 -11.69 -11.01 -25.81
N SER A 33 -12.93 -11.01 -26.20
CA SER A 33 -13.31 -10.24 -27.39
C SER A 33 -13.47 -8.76 -27.01
N ARG A 34 -13.18 -7.86 -27.95
CA ARG A 34 -13.39 -6.40 -27.83
C ARG A 34 -14.81 -6.05 -27.33
N SER A 35 -15.79 -6.96 -27.58
CA SER A 35 -17.16 -6.86 -27.10
C SER A 35 -17.26 -7.09 -25.58
N ASP A 36 -16.37 -7.87 -24.97
CA ASP A 36 -16.53 -8.28 -23.58
C ASP A 36 -16.07 -7.19 -22.61
N GLN A 37 -15.09 -6.39 -23.01
CA GLN A 37 -14.62 -5.26 -22.21
C GLN A 37 -15.48 -4.00 -22.35
N ALA A 38 -15.84 -3.65 -23.59
CA ALA A 38 -16.86 -2.61 -23.80
C ALA A 38 -18.14 -2.99 -23.04
N SER A 39 -18.45 -4.29 -22.98
CA SER A 39 -19.55 -4.81 -22.17
C SER A 39 -19.27 -4.75 -20.66
N PHE A 40 -18.04 -4.96 -20.20
CA PHE A 40 -17.68 -4.85 -18.77
C PHE A 40 -17.77 -3.40 -18.29
N LEU A 41 -17.10 -2.46 -18.98
CA LEU A 41 -17.19 -1.04 -18.66
C LEU A 41 -18.59 -0.47 -18.90
N ALA A 42 -19.24 -0.87 -20.00
CA ALA A 42 -20.63 -0.50 -20.24
C ALA A 42 -21.59 -1.16 -19.25
N ASN A 43 -21.37 -2.38 -18.82
CA ASN A 43 -22.13 -3.01 -17.74
C ASN A 43 -21.79 -2.42 -16.37
N TYR A 44 -20.53 -2.10 -16.11
CA TYR A 44 -20.12 -1.35 -14.92
C TYR A 44 -20.77 0.03 -14.86
N LEU A 45 -20.87 0.72 -16.01
CA LEU A 45 -21.54 2.01 -16.12
C LEU A 45 -23.06 1.90 -16.28
N ALA A 46 -23.59 0.88 -17.00
CA ALA A 46 -25.01 0.72 -17.32
C ALA A 46 -25.81 -0.05 -16.27
N THR A 47 -25.20 -0.81 -15.39
CA THR A 47 -25.85 -1.38 -14.20
C THR A 47 -26.14 -0.35 -13.13
N ARG A 48 -25.70 0.89 -13.30
CA ARG A 48 -26.13 2.05 -12.53
C ARG A 48 -27.49 2.59 -13.01
N GLN A 49 -28.55 1.76 -13.01
CA GLN A 49 -29.86 2.28 -12.66
C GLN A 49 -29.69 2.79 -11.23
N VAL A 50 -29.82 4.11 -11.03
CA VAL A 50 -29.70 4.74 -9.70
C VAL A 50 -30.66 3.98 -8.77
N PRO A 51 -30.19 3.01 -7.96
CA PRO A 51 -31.06 2.36 -7.00
C PRO A 51 -31.52 3.43 -6.03
N ALA A 52 -32.67 3.26 -5.43
CA ALA A 52 -33.04 4.10 -4.30
C ALA A 52 -31.88 4.04 -3.27
N PRO A 53 -31.44 5.19 -2.75
CA PRO A 53 -30.31 5.23 -1.82
C PRO A 53 -30.52 4.27 -0.66
N LYS A 54 -29.53 3.43 -0.37
CA LYS A 54 -29.63 2.35 0.65
C LYS A 54 -29.70 2.90 2.06
N PHE A 55 -28.96 4.00 2.31
CA PHE A 55 -28.77 4.57 3.64
C PHE A 55 -29.39 5.97 3.80
N ALA A 56 -30.20 6.43 2.82
CA ALA A 56 -30.89 7.71 2.95
C ALA A 56 -31.98 7.64 4.02
N ASN A 57 -31.83 8.47 5.04
CA ASN A 57 -32.80 8.69 6.10
C ASN A 57 -32.70 10.15 6.59
N GLU A 58 -33.52 10.55 7.56
CA GLU A 58 -33.51 11.92 8.10
C GLU A 58 -32.16 12.31 8.75
N ASN A 59 -31.43 11.36 9.33
CA ASN A 59 -30.14 11.61 9.97
C ASN A 59 -28.99 11.71 8.95
N THR A 60 -29.11 11.04 7.79
CA THR A 60 -28.04 10.95 6.79
C THR A 60 -28.15 11.98 5.67
N THR A 61 -29.30 12.66 5.55
CA THR A 61 -29.55 13.64 4.48
C THR A 61 -28.51 14.77 4.43
N ALA A 62 -28.04 15.22 5.60
CA ALA A 62 -27.05 16.29 5.68
C ALA A 62 -25.65 15.89 5.18
N PHE A 63 -25.37 14.59 5.13
CA PHE A 63 -24.10 14.02 4.69
C PHE A 63 -24.11 13.56 3.22
N ALA A 64 -25.30 13.56 2.56
CA ALA A 64 -25.45 13.01 1.22
C ALA A 64 -24.66 13.81 0.17
N VAL A 65 -23.71 13.17 -0.49
CA VAL A 65 -22.89 13.77 -1.56
C VAL A 65 -23.58 13.60 -2.90
N ASN A 66 -23.58 14.67 -3.72
CA ASN A 66 -24.04 14.58 -5.09
C ASN A 66 -23.02 13.87 -5.96
N GLY A 67 -23.24 12.60 -6.28
CA GLY A 67 -22.31 11.76 -7.04
C GLY A 67 -21.99 12.23 -8.45
N THR A 68 -22.76 13.16 -9.02
CA THR A 68 -22.51 13.82 -10.32
C THR A 68 -21.94 15.23 -10.19
N GLY A 69 -21.72 15.69 -8.96
CA GLY A 69 -21.28 17.05 -8.64
C GLY A 69 -19.86 17.14 -8.07
N ILE A 70 -19.11 16.06 -8.04
CA ILE A 70 -17.73 16.05 -7.56
C ILE A 70 -16.83 16.67 -8.62
N PRO A 71 -16.04 17.72 -8.30
CA PRO A 71 -15.18 18.39 -9.26
C PRO A 71 -14.22 17.41 -9.98
N ASP A 72 -14.01 17.64 -11.27
CA ASP A 72 -13.20 16.84 -12.20
C ASP A 72 -13.64 15.38 -12.42
N VAL A 73 -14.68 14.92 -11.73
CA VAL A 73 -15.29 13.60 -11.95
C VAL A 73 -16.42 13.72 -12.96
N ASP A 74 -16.21 13.25 -14.19
CA ASP A 74 -17.15 13.39 -15.32
C ASP A 74 -18.15 12.22 -15.44
N PHE A 75 -18.32 11.44 -14.38
CA PHE A 75 -19.26 10.33 -14.27
C PHE A 75 -19.93 10.33 -12.90
N ASP A 76 -21.05 9.60 -12.78
CA ASP A 76 -21.74 9.44 -11.49
C ASP A 76 -21.02 8.40 -10.61
N VAL A 77 -20.53 8.80 -9.44
CA VAL A 77 -19.89 7.89 -8.47
C VAL A 77 -20.92 7.10 -7.64
N GLY A 78 -22.20 7.45 -7.76
CA GLY A 78 -23.29 6.82 -7.02
C GLY A 78 -23.52 7.40 -5.63
N GLU A 79 -24.21 6.63 -4.79
CA GLU A 79 -24.54 6.99 -3.42
C GLU A 79 -23.28 7.10 -2.56
N SER A 80 -23.11 8.24 -1.87
CA SER A 80 -22.08 8.41 -0.84
C SER A 80 -22.46 9.48 0.16
N TYR A 81 -21.75 9.49 1.31
CA TYR A 81 -22.01 10.39 2.43
C TYR A 81 -20.70 10.83 3.05
N SER A 82 -20.51 12.13 3.26
CA SER A 82 -19.31 12.66 3.89
C SER A 82 -19.62 13.81 4.85
N GLY A 83 -18.77 14.01 5.84
CA GLY A 83 -18.90 15.06 6.83
C GLY A 83 -18.25 14.70 8.15
N TYR A 84 -18.60 15.43 9.18
CA TYR A 84 -18.03 15.36 10.51
C TYR A 84 -18.97 14.61 11.47
N LEU A 85 -18.40 13.76 12.32
CA LEU A 85 -19.09 13.19 13.46
C LEU A 85 -18.23 13.32 14.72
N PRO A 86 -18.86 13.61 15.89
CA PRO A 86 -18.14 13.78 17.14
C PRO A 86 -17.53 12.46 17.63
N ILE A 87 -16.44 12.58 18.38
CA ILE A 87 -15.77 11.43 19.00
C ILE A 87 -16.38 11.03 20.34
N THR A 88 -17.31 11.80 20.88
CA THR A 88 -18.01 11.52 22.14
C THR A 88 -19.48 11.94 22.07
N ASP A 89 -20.28 11.50 23.05
CA ASP A 89 -21.66 11.97 23.27
C ASP A 89 -21.70 13.29 24.09
N ASN A 90 -20.53 13.84 24.49
CA ASN A 90 -20.44 15.06 25.27
C ASN A 90 -20.60 16.31 24.37
N PRO A 91 -21.65 17.10 24.49
CA PRO A 91 -21.87 18.28 23.63
C PRO A 91 -20.86 19.42 23.83
N ASP A 92 -20.05 19.37 24.89
CA ASP A 92 -18.99 20.35 25.15
C ASP A 92 -17.66 19.94 24.48
N ASP A 93 -17.53 18.70 23.96
CA ASP A 93 -16.38 18.24 23.20
C ASP A 93 -16.55 18.67 21.73
N THR A 94 -15.55 19.37 21.22
CA THR A 94 -15.56 19.90 19.84
C THR A 94 -14.74 19.05 18.88
N ASN A 95 -14.19 17.92 19.36
CA ASN A 95 -13.40 17.02 18.56
C ASN A 95 -14.30 16.18 17.65
N GLU A 96 -13.99 16.20 16.36
CA GLU A 96 -14.75 15.49 15.32
C GLU A 96 -13.82 14.85 14.33
N LEU A 97 -14.15 13.62 13.88
CA LEU A 97 -13.48 12.98 12.76
C LEU A 97 -14.30 13.18 11.49
N PHE A 98 -13.59 13.38 10.38
CA PHE A 98 -14.17 13.50 9.05
C PHE A 98 -14.18 12.12 8.38
N PHE A 99 -15.24 11.81 7.63
CA PHE A 99 -15.40 10.55 6.94
C PHE A 99 -15.96 10.72 5.53
N TRP A 100 -15.71 9.74 4.66
CA TRP A 100 -16.43 9.57 3.41
C TRP A 100 -16.83 8.10 3.27
N PHE A 101 -18.13 7.87 3.26
CA PHE A 101 -18.75 6.54 3.24
C PHE A 101 -19.37 6.26 1.87
N PHE A 102 -19.02 5.12 1.29
CA PHE A 102 -19.61 4.59 0.07
C PHE A 102 -20.27 3.25 0.34
N PRO A 103 -21.59 3.14 0.17
CA PRO A 103 -22.29 1.86 0.20
C PRO A 103 -21.76 0.90 -0.86
N SER A 104 -21.94 -0.41 -0.60
CA SER A 104 -21.62 -1.43 -1.58
C SER A 104 -22.37 -1.17 -2.89
N SER A 105 -21.63 -1.13 -4.00
CA SER A 105 -22.18 -0.98 -5.35
C SER A 105 -22.78 -2.28 -5.89
N THR A 106 -22.62 -3.43 -5.19
CA THR A 106 -23.20 -4.71 -5.57
C THR A 106 -24.72 -4.65 -5.39
N PRO A 107 -25.50 -4.89 -6.47
CA PRO A 107 -26.95 -4.87 -6.38
C PRO A 107 -27.46 -5.98 -5.45
N ASN A 108 -28.44 -5.64 -4.61
CA ASN A 108 -29.15 -6.58 -3.74
C ASN A 108 -28.27 -7.36 -2.75
N THR A 109 -27.11 -6.82 -2.34
CA THR A 109 -26.39 -7.42 -1.22
C THR A 109 -27.25 -7.36 0.04
N THR A 110 -27.41 -8.50 0.71
CA THR A 110 -28.09 -8.62 2.00
C THR A 110 -27.09 -8.74 3.15
N GLU A 111 -25.80 -8.76 2.83
CA GLU A 111 -24.74 -8.90 3.82
C GLU A 111 -24.66 -7.62 4.65
N LYS A 112 -24.74 -7.78 5.96
CA LYS A 112 -24.58 -6.70 6.92
C LYS A 112 -23.12 -6.66 7.33
N GLU A 113 -22.30 -5.99 6.51
CA GLU A 113 -20.87 -5.85 6.73
C GLU A 113 -20.40 -4.47 6.27
N ILE A 114 -19.39 -3.96 6.93
CA ILE A 114 -18.73 -2.69 6.60
C ILE A 114 -17.24 -2.82 6.84
N LEU A 115 -16.46 -2.22 5.95
CA LEU A 115 -15.02 -2.10 6.06
C LEU A 115 -14.63 -0.66 6.35
N LEU A 116 -13.78 -0.47 7.33
CA LEU A 116 -13.09 0.75 7.66
C LEU A 116 -11.73 0.75 7.00
N TRP A 117 -11.35 1.83 6.32
CA TRP A 117 -10.01 2.06 5.79
C TRP A 117 -9.30 3.20 6.52
N LEU A 118 -8.03 2.99 6.87
CA LEU A 118 -7.15 3.95 7.52
C LEU A 118 -5.78 3.99 6.85
N ASN A 119 -5.35 5.16 6.37
CA ASN A 119 -3.96 5.40 6.03
C ASN A 119 -3.13 5.64 7.31
N GLY A 120 -1.81 5.60 7.19
CA GLY A 120 -0.88 5.67 8.31
C GLY A 120 -0.36 7.07 8.63
N GLY A 121 0.90 7.26 8.49
CA GLY A 121 1.66 8.48 8.78
C GLY A 121 2.59 8.35 9.99
N PRO A 122 2.21 8.64 11.24
CA PRO A 122 0.86 9.01 11.71
C PRO A 122 0.38 10.35 11.20
N GLY A 123 -0.95 10.50 11.07
CA GLY A 123 -1.55 11.76 10.67
C GLY A 123 -1.66 11.97 9.15
N CYS A 124 -1.51 10.92 8.32
CA CYS A 124 -1.82 11.01 6.89
C CYS A 124 -3.29 10.69 6.62
N SER A 125 -3.86 11.42 5.66
CA SER A 125 -5.27 11.36 5.30
C SER A 125 -5.65 10.04 4.65
N SER A 126 -6.71 9.41 5.14
CA SER A 126 -7.29 8.21 4.50
C SER A 126 -7.90 8.49 3.12
N PHE A 127 -7.94 9.76 2.71
CA PHE A 127 -8.40 10.15 1.37
C PHE A 127 -7.34 9.96 0.29
N GLU A 128 -6.07 9.75 0.66
CA GLU A 128 -5.08 9.18 -0.23
C GLU A 128 -5.54 7.81 -0.71
N GLY A 129 -5.83 6.88 0.21
CA GLY A 129 -6.34 5.56 -0.11
C GLY A 129 -7.65 5.59 -0.90
N LEU A 130 -8.56 6.53 -0.59
CA LEU A 130 -9.79 6.71 -1.34
C LEU A 130 -9.52 7.14 -2.79
N LEU A 131 -8.64 8.12 -3.00
CA LEU A 131 -8.43 8.74 -4.32
C LEU A 131 -7.38 8.03 -5.17
N GLN A 132 -6.40 7.36 -4.56
CA GLN A 132 -5.27 6.79 -5.29
C GLN A 132 -5.18 5.26 -5.21
N GLU A 133 -5.94 4.60 -4.33
CA GLU A 133 -5.80 3.17 -4.10
C GLU A 133 -7.08 2.37 -4.35
N ASN A 134 -8.02 2.42 -3.40
CA ASN A 134 -9.11 1.44 -3.29
C ASN A 134 -10.53 2.03 -3.32
N GLY A 135 -10.65 3.34 -3.51
CA GLY A 135 -11.95 4.02 -3.60
C GLY A 135 -12.69 3.75 -4.91
N PRO A 136 -13.92 4.26 -5.03
CA PRO A 136 -14.77 4.02 -6.20
C PRO A 136 -14.29 4.67 -7.49
N PHE A 137 -13.41 5.63 -7.39
CA PHE A 137 -12.68 6.28 -8.48
C PHE A 137 -11.26 6.59 -8.04
N THR A 138 -10.33 6.60 -8.98
CA THR A 138 -8.92 6.87 -8.68
C THR A 138 -8.33 7.91 -9.61
N TRP A 139 -7.42 8.71 -9.07
CA TRP A 139 -6.62 9.69 -9.80
C TRP A 139 -5.14 9.37 -9.64
N GLN A 140 -4.62 8.55 -10.51
CA GLN A 140 -3.25 8.07 -10.45
C GLN A 140 -2.23 9.15 -10.86
N TYR A 141 -1.03 9.03 -10.38
CA TYR A 141 0.11 9.90 -10.70
C TYR A 141 0.26 10.10 -12.21
N GLY A 142 0.49 11.34 -12.62
CA GLY A 142 0.68 11.72 -14.02
C GLY A 142 -0.55 11.63 -14.91
N THR A 143 -1.72 11.24 -14.40
CA THR A 143 -2.97 11.21 -15.18
C THR A 143 -3.71 12.54 -15.07
N LEU A 144 -4.54 12.85 -16.08
CA LEU A 144 -5.12 14.20 -16.23
C LEU A 144 -6.46 14.37 -15.52
N LYS A 145 -7.12 13.28 -15.11
CA LYS A 145 -8.41 13.28 -14.44
C LYS A 145 -8.65 11.94 -13.71
N PRO A 146 -9.54 11.91 -12.73
CA PRO A 146 -9.95 10.67 -12.11
C PRO A 146 -10.73 9.78 -13.08
N VAL A 147 -10.64 8.48 -12.86
CA VAL A 147 -11.33 7.44 -13.61
C VAL A 147 -12.09 6.49 -12.67
N PRO A 148 -13.18 5.84 -13.13
CA PRO A 148 -13.82 4.81 -12.35
C PRO A 148 -12.82 3.70 -11.99
N ASN A 149 -12.78 3.31 -10.72
CA ASN A 149 -11.91 2.22 -10.28
C ASN A 149 -12.61 0.86 -10.42
N PRO A 150 -12.17 -0.02 -11.35
CA PRO A 150 -12.73 -1.35 -11.49
C PRO A 150 -12.41 -2.27 -10.31
N TRP A 151 -11.40 -1.92 -9.51
CA TRP A 151 -10.95 -2.62 -8.30
C TRP A 151 -11.43 -1.96 -7.01
N ALA A 152 -12.43 -1.08 -7.12
CA ALA A 152 -13.00 -0.40 -5.97
C ALA A 152 -13.52 -1.38 -4.91
N TRP A 153 -13.14 -1.18 -3.66
CA TRP A 153 -13.48 -2.10 -2.58
C TRP A 153 -14.98 -2.08 -2.24
N ASN A 154 -15.65 -0.96 -2.50
CA ASN A 154 -17.10 -0.90 -2.36
C ASN A 154 -17.88 -1.75 -3.39
N ARG A 155 -17.19 -2.42 -4.31
CA ARG A 155 -17.80 -3.48 -5.14
C ARG A 155 -18.00 -4.80 -4.36
N LEU A 156 -17.32 -4.98 -3.24
CA LEU A 156 -17.42 -6.18 -2.41
C LEU A 156 -18.23 -5.95 -1.15
N THR A 157 -18.09 -4.79 -0.51
CA THR A 157 -18.73 -4.48 0.77
C THR A 157 -19.01 -2.98 0.90
N ASN A 158 -19.65 -2.53 1.99
CA ASN A 158 -19.71 -1.11 2.33
C ASN A 158 -18.34 -0.65 2.82
N VAL A 159 -17.87 0.54 2.42
CA VAL A 159 -16.54 1.04 2.81
C VAL A 159 -16.63 2.47 3.31
N VAL A 160 -15.96 2.75 4.42
CA VAL A 160 -15.79 4.10 4.96
C VAL A 160 -14.30 4.40 5.13
N TRP A 161 -13.87 5.52 4.60
CA TRP A 161 -12.56 6.13 4.81
C TRP A 161 -12.70 7.18 5.89
N VAL A 162 -11.87 7.11 6.92
CA VAL A 162 -11.94 8.03 8.07
C VAL A 162 -10.61 8.72 8.26
N GLU A 163 -10.61 10.02 8.31
CA GLU A 163 -9.45 10.82 8.65
C GLU A 163 -9.27 10.83 10.16
N GLN A 164 -8.23 10.18 10.64
CA GLN A 164 -7.92 10.01 12.05
C GLN A 164 -6.39 9.91 12.28
N PRO A 165 -5.91 10.26 13.50
CA PRO A 165 -6.62 10.82 14.64
C PRO A 165 -7.07 12.28 14.44
N VAL A 166 -7.58 12.92 15.49
CA VAL A 166 -7.91 14.36 15.47
C VAL A 166 -6.71 15.18 15.02
N GLY A 167 -6.91 16.07 14.03
CA GLY A 167 -5.86 16.88 13.40
C GLY A 167 -5.35 16.31 12.07
N THR A 168 -5.85 15.14 11.63
CA THR A 168 -5.54 14.55 10.33
C THR A 168 -6.52 15.03 9.27
N GLY A 169 -6.02 15.44 8.11
CA GLY A 169 -6.83 15.85 6.95
C GLY A 169 -7.88 16.92 7.34
N PHE A 170 -9.16 16.61 7.17
CA PHE A 170 -10.25 17.51 7.59
C PHE A 170 -10.67 17.32 9.05
N SER A 171 -10.23 16.27 9.75
CA SER A 171 -10.60 16.04 11.15
C SER A 171 -10.10 17.17 12.06
N ARG A 172 -10.94 17.62 12.98
CA ARG A 172 -10.73 18.86 13.72
C ARG A 172 -10.94 18.72 15.21
N GLY A 173 -10.36 19.66 15.95
CA GLY A 173 -10.46 19.75 17.40
C GLY A 173 -9.08 19.93 18.05
N GLU A 174 -8.98 19.65 19.33
CA GLU A 174 -7.73 19.71 20.09
C GLU A 174 -7.04 18.34 20.08
N VAL A 175 -5.76 18.31 19.74
CA VAL A 175 -4.96 17.09 19.83
C VAL A 175 -4.71 16.74 21.28
N THR A 176 -5.35 15.67 21.76
CA THR A 176 -5.29 15.22 23.16
C THR A 176 -4.74 13.80 23.31
N ALA A 177 -4.58 13.06 22.21
CA ALA A 177 -4.06 11.70 22.23
C ALA A 177 -2.58 11.70 22.63
N THR A 178 -2.21 10.83 23.57
CA THR A 178 -0.84 10.60 24.01
C THR A 178 -0.29 9.27 23.50
N GLY A 179 -1.14 8.43 22.94
CA GLY A 179 -0.85 7.11 22.39
C GLY A 179 -2.08 6.48 21.76
N GLU A 180 -1.90 5.29 21.24
CA GLU A 180 -2.92 4.56 20.49
C GLU A 180 -4.14 4.15 21.33
N GLU A 181 -4.00 4.00 22.63
CA GLU A 181 -5.15 3.77 23.51
C GLU A 181 -6.12 4.97 23.51
N ASP A 182 -5.58 6.20 23.46
CA ASP A 182 -6.40 7.40 23.37
C ASP A 182 -7.03 7.52 21.98
N VAL A 183 -6.27 7.25 20.93
CA VAL A 183 -6.76 7.22 19.53
C VAL A 183 -7.90 6.22 19.40
N ALA A 184 -7.71 5.00 19.90
CA ALA A 184 -8.74 3.97 19.87
C ALA A 184 -10.00 4.40 20.66
N ALA A 185 -9.84 5.03 21.83
CA ALA A 185 -10.98 5.51 22.61
C ALA A 185 -11.78 6.60 21.87
N GLN A 186 -11.10 7.56 21.24
CA GLN A 186 -11.70 8.59 20.39
C GLN A 186 -12.44 7.96 19.20
N PHE A 187 -11.77 7.02 18.54
CA PHE A 187 -12.33 6.31 17.38
C PHE A 187 -13.61 5.52 17.75
N LEU A 188 -13.64 4.84 18.89
CA LEU A 188 -14.82 4.08 19.32
C LEU A 188 -16.04 4.99 19.54
N GLY A 189 -15.84 6.21 20.04
CA GLY A 189 -16.91 7.18 20.17
C GLY A 189 -17.44 7.64 18.81
N PHE A 190 -16.55 8.02 17.90
CA PHE A 190 -16.90 8.34 16.52
C PHE A 190 -17.64 7.18 15.85
N TRP A 191 -17.12 5.96 15.97
CA TRP A 191 -17.68 4.76 15.34
C TRP A 191 -19.11 4.47 15.81
N LYS A 192 -19.36 4.62 17.11
CA LYS A 192 -20.72 4.46 17.66
C LYS A 192 -21.68 5.48 17.02
N ASN A 193 -21.29 6.75 16.97
CA ASN A 193 -22.09 7.81 16.36
C ASN A 193 -22.33 7.56 14.86
N PHE A 194 -21.33 7.05 14.15
CA PHE A 194 -21.45 6.64 12.75
C PHE A 194 -22.47 5.48 12.58
N MET A 195 -22.35 4.41 13.36
CA MET A 195 -23.23 3.26 13.31
C MET A 195 -24.69 3.64 13.62
N GLU A 196 -24.91 4.57 14.55
CA GLU A 196 -26.24 5.09 14.88
C GLU A 196 -26.82 5.96 13.76
N THR A 197 -26.00 6.88 13.21
CA THR A 197 -26.40 7.80 12.13
C THR A 197 -26.87 7.03 10.89
N PHE A 198 -26.12 6.01 10.50
CA PHE A 198 -26.40 5.19 9.30
C PHE A 198 -27.25 3.96 9.57
N SER A 199 -27.69 3.73 10.81
CA SER A 199 -28.50 2.55 11.21
C SER A 199 -27.80 1.23 10.89
N LEU A 200 -26.50 1.13 11.18
CA LEU A 200 -25.65 -0.02 10.88
C LEU A 200 -25.48 -1.00 12.06
N GLN A 201 -26.28 -0.86 13.11
CA GLN A 201 -26.18 -1.75 14.27
C GLN A 201 -26.32 -3.22 13.87
N GLY A 202 -25.41 -4.06 14.40
CA GLY A 202 -25.33 -5.48 14.09
C GLY A 202 -24.71 -5.80 12.72
N TYR A 203 -23.97 -4.85 12.13
CA TYR A 203 -23.09 -5.12 10.99
C TYR A 203 -21.76 -5.69 11.47
N LYS A 204 -21.24 -6.65 10.72
CA LYS A 204 -19.85 -7.10 10.87
C LYS A 204 -18.90 -5.98 10.49
N VAL A 205 -17.85 -5.79 11.28
CA VAL A 205 -16.85 -4.75 11.09
C VAL A 205 -15.55 -5.40 10.64
N TYR A 206 -15.06 -4.98 9.48
CA TYR A 206 -13.71 -5.28 9.02
C TYR A 206 -12.88 -4.00 9.08
N ILE A 207 -11.63 -4.12 9.52
CA ILE A 207 -10.73 -2.98 9.68
C ILE A 207 -9.53 -3.20 8.78
N ALA A 208 -9.24 -2.23 7.91
CA ALA A 208 -8.09 -2.30 7.03
C ALA A 208 -7.32 -0.98 7.03
N GLY A 209 -6.04 -1.06 6.72
CA GLY A 209 -5.20 0.12 6.59
C GLY A 209 -3.81 -0.23 6.11
N GLU A 210 -2.90 0.76 6.15
CA GLU A 210 -1.52 0.59 5.73
C GLU A 210 -0.55 1.38 6.60
N SER A 211 0.74 1.01 6.53
CA SER A 211 1.81 1.79 7.13
C SER A 211 1.67 1.88 8.66
N TYR A 212 1.66 3.09 9.21
CA TYR A 212 1.42 3.31 10.64
C TYR A 212 0.05 2.78 11.13
N ALA A 213 -0.89 2.47 10.23
CA ALA A 213 -2.10 1.75 10.61
C ALA A 213 -1.84 0.32 11.12
N GLY A 214 -0.60 -0.17 11.04
CA GLY A 214 -0.10 -1.32 11.80
C GLY A 214 -0.16 -1.13 13.33
N ALA A 215 -0.23 0.14 13.80
CA ALA A 215 -0.61 0.49 15.16
C ALA A 215 -2.11 0.77 15.28
N TYR A 216 -2.67 1.68 14.47
CA TYR A 216 -4.09 2.07 14.53
C TYR A 216 -5.06 0.89 14.50
N CYS A 217 -4.96 0.04 13.47
CA CYS A 217 -5.92 -1.03 13.25
C CYS A 217 -5.97 -2.04 14.41
N PRO A 218 -4.85 -2.58 14.93
CA PRO A 218 -4.87 -3.50 16.05
C PRO A 218 -5.37 -2.87 17.36
N TYR A 219 -5.00 -1.61 17.65
CA TYR A 219 -5.47 -0.92 18.85
C TYR A 219 -6.98 -0.66 18.80
N ILE A 220 -7.51 -0.16 17.68
CA ILE A 220 -8.95 0.07 17.47
C ILE A 220 -9.70 -1.26 17.54
N ALA A 221 -9.25 -2.29 16.80
CA ALA A 221 -9.89 -3.60 16.77
C ALA A 221 -9.92 -4.25 18.16
N SER A 222 -8.78 -4.23 18.88
CA SER A 222 -8.68 -4.75 20.24
C SER A 222 -9.62 -4.02 21.20
N ALA A 223 -9.66 -2.69 21.13
CA ALA A 223 -10.56 -1.88 21.96
C ALA A 223 -12.04 -2.13 21.64
N MET A 224 -12.40 -2.37 20.37
CA MET A 224 -13.76 -2.76 19.96
C MET A 224 -14.13 -4.14 20.55
N LEU A 225 -13.24 -5.14 20.44
CA LEU A 225 -13.43 -6.47 21.00
C LEU A 225 -13.62 -6.44 22.53
N ASP A 226 -12.85 -5.62 23.23
CA ASP A 226 -12.95 -5.45 24.68
C ASP A 226 -14.31 -4.88 25.15
N LYS A 227 -15.04 -4.16 24.27
CA LYS A 227 -16.42 -3.71 24.59
C LYS A 227 -17.39 -4.88 24.72
N ASN A 228 -17.12 -6.01 24.07
CA ASN A 228 -18.00 -7.18 24.05
C ASN A 228 -19.46 -6.80 23.68
N ASP A 229 -19.62 -5.85 22.75
CA ASP A 229 -20.89 -5.34 22.26
C ASP A 229 -20.95 -5.46 20.73
N THR A 230 -21.49 -6.55 20.25
CA THR A 230 -21.64 -6.84 18.82
C THR A 230 -22.72 -6.00 18.14
N THR A 231 -23.42 -5.14 18.87
CA THR A 231 -24.35 -4.16 18.28
C THR A 231 -23.60 -3.11 17.50
N TYR A 232 -22.45 -2.66 18.03
CA TYR A 232 -21.63 -1.61 17.42
C TYR A 232 -20.25 -2.08 16.96
N TYR A 233 -19.69 -3.15 17.59
CA TYR A 233 -18.28 -3.52 17.51
C TYR A 233 -18.08 -5.00 17.16
N ASP A 234 -18.84 -5.54 16.19
CA ASP A 234 -18.72 -6.94 15.73
C ASP A 234 -17.50 -7.12 14.82
N VAL A 235 -16.29 -7.02 15.38
CA VAL A 235 -15.04 -7.16 14.62
C VAL A 235 -14.93 -8.58 14.08
N SER A 236 -14.92 -8.72 12.76
CA SER A 236 -14.94 -10.01 12.03
C SER A 236 -13.66 -10.29 11.25
N GLY A 237 -12.73 -9.33 11.17
CA GLY A 237 -11.43 -9.49 10.54
C GLY A 237 -10.67 -8.19 10.40
N MET A 238 -9.37 -8.31 10.10
CA MET A 238 -8.47 -7.16 9.91
C MET A 238 -7.48 -7.43 8.78
N MET A 239 -7.15 -6.41 8.01
CA MET A 239 -6.13 -6.48 6.96
C MET A 239 -5.25 -5.23 6.98
N ILE A 240 -3.93 -5.42 6.99
CA ILE A 240 -3.00 -4.30 7.02
C ILE A 240 -1.93 -4.52 5.97
N TYR A 241 -1.63 -3.46 5.21
CA TYR A 241 -0.54 -3.45 4.25
C TYR A 241 0.69 -2.76 4.82
N ASP A 242 1.86 -3.32 4.55
CA ASP A 242 3.18 -2.72 4.82
C ASP A 242 3.24 -2.07 6.21
N PRO A 243 2.95 -2.84 7.31
CA PRO A 243 2.62 -2.28 8.60
C PRO A 243 3.81 -1.94 9.47
N VAL A 244 3.71 -0.86 10.24
CA VAL A 244 4.52 -0.65 11.45
C VAL A 244 4.02 -1.62 12.53
N LEU A 245 4.85 -2.58 12.93
CA LEU A 245 4.49 -3.63 13.90
C LEU A 245 5.40 -3.69 15.10
N GLY A 246 6.65 -3.28 14.98
CA GLY A 246 7.68 -3.53 15.95
C GLY A 246 8.64 -2.37 16.10
N ASP A 247 9.85 -2.72 16.50
CA ASP A 247 10.94 -1.77 16.69
C ASP A 247 11.59 -1.42 15.35
N ASP A 248 11.79 -0.13 15.07
CA ASP A 248 12.33 0.41 13.81
C ASP A 248 13.67 -0.23 13.43
N VAL A 249 14.57 -0.46 14.41
CA VAL A 249 15.87 -1.07 14.12
C VAL A 249 15.72 -2.50 13.61
N VAL A 250 14.70 -3.23 14.09
CA VAL A 250 14.41 -4.60 13.65
C VAL A 250 13.67 -4.59 12.30
N GLN A 251 12.69 -3.69 12.15
CA GLN A 251 11.93 -3.63 10.90
C GLN A 251 12.75 -3.09 9.75
N ASP A 252 13.62 -2.10 9.98
CA ASP A 252 14.34 -1.39 8.93
C ASP A 252 15.82 -1.74 8.91
N SER A 253 16.62 -1.21 9.83
CA SER A 253 18.08 -1.27 9.75
C SER A 253 18.64 -2.69 9.68
N ALA A 254 18.06 -3.63 10.43
CA ALA A 254 18.53 -5.02 10.45
C ALA A 254 18.30 -5.74 9.11
N THR A 255 17.32 -5.33 8.33
CA THR A 255 16.90 -6.03 7.10
C THR A 255 17.24 -5.28 5.81
N THR A 256 17.76 -4.03 5.90
CA THR A 256 18.02 -3.18 4.72
C THR A 256 19.09 -3.77 3.79
N VAL A 257 20.21 -4.29 4.31
CA VAL A 257 21.27 -4.83 3.45
C VAL A 257 20.80 -6.05 2.65
N PRO A 258 20.13 -7.06 3.23
CA PRO A 258 19.50 -8.13 2.46
C PRO A 258 18.50 -7.64 1.40
N PHE A 259 17.76 -6.56 1.68
CA PHE A 259 16.85 -5.95 0.71
C PHE A 259 17.61 -5.32 -0.46
N VAL A 260 18.69 -4.58 -0.20
CA VAL A 260 19.59 -4.03 -1.25
C VAL A 260 20.16 -5.14 -2.12
N ASP A 261 20.63 -6.24 -1.51
CA ASP A 261 21.18 -7.37 -2.26
C ASP A 261 20.14 -8.02 -3.18
N TYR A 262 18.91 -8.14 -2.72
CA TYR A 262 17.81 -8.66 -3.53
C TYR A 262 17.46 -7.71 -4.69
N HIS A 263 17.47 -6.39 -4.44
CA HIS A 263 17.13 -5.35 -5.41
C HIS A 263 18.35 -4.64 -6.02
N ARG A 264 19.52 -5.27 -6.06
CA ARG A 264 20.77 -4.67 -6.53
C ARG A 264 20.75 -4.08 -7.94
N ASN A 265 19.79 -4.50 -8.77
CA ASN A 265 19.59 -3.95 -10.11
C ASN A 265 18.82 -2.62 -10.10
N LEU A 266 18.08 -2.33 -9.04
CA LEU A 266 17.39 -1.07 -8.81
C LEU A 266 18.24 -0.11 -7.96
N MET A 267 19.14 -0.65 -7.15
CA MET A 267 20.10 0.07 -6.31
C MET A 267 21.54 -0.33 -6.68
N PRO A 268 22.06 0.13 -7.86
CA PRO A 268 23.34 -0.32 -8.39
C PRO A 268 24.52 0.40 -7.72
N PHE A 269 24.71 0.17 -6.44
CA PHE A 269 25.79 0.76 -5.66
C PHE A 269 27.16 0.28 -6.12
N ASN A 270 28.17 1.14 -5.99
CA ASN A 270 29.55 0.79 -6.30
C ASN A 270 30.15 -0.20 -5.29
N ASP A 271 31.22 -0.91 -5.70
CA ASP A 271 31.84 -1.97 -4.89
C ASP A 271 32.31 -1.47 -3.51
N SER A 272 32.78 -0.21 -3.42
CA SER A 272 33.28 0.35 -2.15
C SER A 272 32.15 0.60 -1.17
N PHE A 273 31.02 1.14 -1.62
CA PHE A 273 29.86 1.38 -0.79
C PHE A 273 29.20 0.05 -0.41
N SER A 274 29.07 -0.89 -1.36
CA SER A 274 28.56 -2.24 -1.08
C SER A 274 29.40 -2.93 0.01
N ALA A 275 30.72 -2.88 -0.09
CA ALA A 275 31.61 -3.44 0.93
C ALA A 275 31.45 -2.75 2.31
N TYR A 276 31.23 -1.44 2.31
CA TYR A 276 31.02 -0.66 3.53
C TYR A 276 29.72 -1.08 4.25
N ILE A 277 28.58 -1.12 3.54
CA ILE A 277 27.30 -1.46 4.17
C ILE A 277 27.26 -2.92 4.65
N HIS A 278 27.89 -3.86 3.93
CA HIS A 278 28.01 -5.25 4.40
C HIS A 278 28.89 -5.32 5.64
N GLY A 279 30.04 -4.62 5.67
CA GLY A 279 30.90 -4.57 6.86
C GLY A 279 30.20 -3.96 8.07
N LEU A 280 29.36 -2.94 7.84
CA LEU A 280 28.55 -2.34 8.92
C LEU A 280 27.46 -3.30 9.39
N HIS A 281 26.71 -3.93 8.48
CA HIS A 281 25.70 -4.93 8.77
C HIS A 281 26.24 -6.08 9.63
N ASP A 282 27.42 -6.61 9.28
CA ASP A 282 28.09 -7.67 10.02
C ASP A 282 28.55 -7.17 11.40
N SER A 283 29.18 -6.00 11.47
CA SER A 283 29.70 -5.44 12.73
C SER A 283 28.57 -5.05 13.71
N CYS A 284 27.40 -4.71 13.21
CA CYS A 284 26.19 -4.46 13.99
C CYS A 284 25.52 -5.76 14.49
N GLY A 285 25.97 -6.93 14.02
CA GLY A 285 25.39 -8.22 14.36
C GLY A 285 24.06 -8.51 13.67
N PHE A 286 23.67 -7.72 12.66
CA PHE A 286 22.40 -7.88 11.96
C PHE A 286 22.35 -9.16 11.12
N ALA A 287 23.48 -9.58 10.53
CA ALA A 287 23.57 -10.85 9.81
C ALA A 287 23.22 -12.04 10.72
N ASP A 288 23.84 -12.10 11.90
CA ASP A 288 23.58 -13.16 12.89
C ASP A 288 22.16 -13.08 13.47
N PHE A 289 21.65 -11.84 13.68
CA PHE A 289 20.30 -11.62 14.16
C PHE A 289 19.26 -12.15 13.16
N ASN A 290 19.38 -11.78 11.88
CA ASN A 290 18.48 -12.25 10.82
C ASN A 290 18.58 -13.76 10.65
N ALA A 291 19.78 -14.31 10.57
CA ALA A 291 19.99 -15.77 10.45
C ALA A 291 19.39 -16.57 11.61
N LYS A 292 19.33 -15.96 12.81
CA LYS A 292 18.79 -16.61 13.99
C LYS A 292 17.27 -16.49 14.11
N TYR A 293 16.71 -15.30 13.86
CA TYR A 293 15.31 -15.00 14.21
C TYR A 293 14.35 -15.03 13.01
N LEU A 294 14.85 -14.87 11.78
CA LEU A 294 14.05 -15.08 10.57
C LEU A 294 14.10 -16.57 10.14
N THR A 295 13.68 -17.43 11.07
CA THR A 295 13.63 -18.88 10.91
C THR A 295 12.25 -19.42 11.27
N TYR A 296 11.93 -20.59 10.74
CA TYR A 296 10.62 -21.21 10.85
C TYR A 296 10.77 -22.67 11.36
N PRO A 297 10.39 -22.97 12.61
CA PRO A 297 9.93 -22.05 13.64
C PRO A 297 11.05 -21.15 14.19
N PRO A 298 10.69 -20.01 14.83
CA PRO A 298 11.68 -19.19 15.52
C PRO A 298 12.27 -19.93 16.73
N PRO A 299 13.56 -19.72 17.06
CA PRO A 299 14.24 -20.46 18.15
C PRO A 299 13.79 -20.00 19.54
N GLY A 300 13.11 -18.87 19.65
CA GLY A 300 12.65 -18.21 20.86
C GLY A 300 12.45 -16.71 20.63
N PRO A 301 11.99 -15.96 21.63
CA PRO A 301 11.78 -14.52 21.50
C PRO A 301 13.08 -13.78 21.22
N GLN A 302 12.99 -12.66 20.51
CA GLN A 302 14.10 -11.74 20.30
C GLN A 302 14.51 -11.09 21.63
N PRO A 303 15.78 -10.64 21.77
CA PRO A 303 16.23 -9.99 22.99
C PRO A 303 15.44 -8.71 23.27
N ALA A 304 14.89 -8.57 24.47
CA ALA A 304 14.24 -7.35 24.90
C ALA A 304 15.23 -6.17 24.85
N GLY A 305 14.80 -5.03 24.30
CA GLY A 305 15.63 -3.85 24.18
C GLY A 305 16.80 -4.00 23.19
N TYR A 306 16.65 -4.88 22.19
CA TYR A 306 17.69 -5.09 21.16
C TYR A 306 18.07 -3.80 20.46
N ALA A 307 17.10 -3.01 20.00
CA ALA A 307 17.34 -1.74 19.32
C ALA A 307 18.18 -0.76 20.15
N GLN A 308 17.89 -0.64 21.45
CA GLN A 308 18.63 0.23 22.35
C GLN A 308 20.05 -0.31 22.66
N SER A 309 20.32 -1.57 22.34
CA SER A 309 21.63 -2.21 22.55
C SER A 309 22.62 -1.99 21.43
N VAL A 310 22.15 -1.63 20.22
CA VAL A 310 23.00 -1.37 19.05
C VAL A 310 23.44 0.10 19.00
N SER A 311 24.60 0.35 18.36
CA SER A 311 25.12 1.72 18.23
C SER A 311 24.22 2.60 17.35
N ARG A 312 24.32 3.92 17.51
CA ARG A 312 23.60 4.87 16.64
C ARG A 312 23.95 4.71 15.15
N GLU A 313 25.18 4.34 14.84
CA GLU A 313 25.61 4.05 13.47
C GLU A 313 24.82 2.86 12.89
N CYS A 314 24.63 1.81 13.71
CA CYS A 314 23.82 0.66 13.33
C CYS A 314 22.33 1.01 13.20
N GLN A 315 21.80 1.81 14.12
CA GLN A 315 20.42 2.29 14.04
C GLN A 315 20.15 3.12 12.78
N ASN A 316 21.16 3.81 12.24
CA ASN A 316 21.05 4.67 11.04
C ASN A 316 21.47 3.98 9.74
N LEU A 317 21.64 2.66 9.71
CA LEU A 317 22.09 1.95 8.50
C LEU A 317 21.11 2.14 7.33
N TRP A 318 19.81 2.13 7.60
CA TRP A 318 18.78 2.44 6.61
C TRP A 318 18.97 3.85 6.00
N GLY A 319 19.16 4.88 6.83
CA GLY A 319 19.36 6.26 6.37
C GLY A 319 20.63 6.43 5.53
N VAL A 320 21.72 5.75 5.88
CA VAL A 320 22.97 5.75 5.09
C VAL A 320 22.75 5.17 3.69
N ILE A 321 21.94 4.12 3.59
CA ILE A 321 21.60 3.48 2.31
C ILE A 321 20.67 4.36 1.49
N LEU A 322 19.69 5.02 2.12
CA LEU A 322 18.80 5.97 1.45
C LEU A 322 19.59 7.14 0.83
N ASP A 323 20.55 7.73 1.57
CA ASP A 323 21.37 8.83 1.06
C ASP A 323 22.13 8.43 -0.22
N GLU A 324 22.70 7.24 -0.27
CA GLU A 324 23.37 6.72 -1.47
C GLU A 324 22.38 6.40 -2.60
N ALA A 325 21.21 5.83 -2.27
CA ALA A 325 20.17 5.56 -3.25
C ALA A 325 19.70 6.84 -3.97
N LEU A 326 19.48 7.93 -3.21
CA LEU A 326 19.16 9.26 -3.74
C LEU A 326 20.32 9.85 -4.57
N SER A 327 21.57 9.53 -4.23
CA SER A 327 22.73 9.95 -5.02
C SER A 327 22.80 9.24 -6.37
N VAL A 328 22.41 7.97 -6.43
CA VAL A 328 22.38 7.16 -7.65
C VAL A 328 21.16 7.49 -8.51
N ASN A 329 20.00 7.61 -7.88
CA ASN A 329 18.72 7.93 -8.51
C ASN A 329 18.08 9.12 -7.77
N PRO A 330 18.18 10.36 -8.28
CA PRO A 330 17.62 11.54 -7.60
C PRO A 330 16.07 11.54 -7.53
N CYS A 331 15.42 10.57 -8.19
CA CYS A 331 13.98 10.32 -8.11
C CYS A 331 13.69 9.00 -7.37
N PHE A 332 14.63 8.54 -6.54
CA PHE A 332 14.44 7.34 -5.74
C PHE A 332 13.26 7.53 -4.79
N ASP A 333 12.39 6.55 -4.76
CA ASP A 333 11.17 6.55 -3.97
C ASP A 333 11.22 5.38 -2.98
N VAL A 334 11.23 5.68 -1.69
CA VAL A 334 11.24 4.66 -0.63
C VAL A 334 9.97 3.83 -0.60
N TYR A 335 8.86 4.40 -1.07
CA TYR A 335 7.56 3.72 -1.15
C TYR A 335 7.47 2.79 -2.36
N GLN A 336 8.30 3.02 -3.41
CA GLN A 336 8.33 2.17 -4.61
C GLN A 336 9.71 2.26 -5.26
N VAL A 337 10.64 1.39 -4.84
CA VAL A 337 12.06 1.47 -5.25
C VAL A 337 12.31 1.29 -6.75
N ALA A 338 11.31 0.87 -7.52
CA ALA A 338 11.36 0.82 -8.97
C ALA A 338 11.09 2.17 -9.65
N THR A 339 10.75 3.21 -8.91
CA THR A 339 10.51 4.56 -9.43
C THR A 339 11.81 5.18 -9.95
N THR A 340 11.74 5.83 -11.12
CA THR A 340 12.86 6.51 -11.78
C THR A 340 12.43 7.86 -12.34
N CYS A 341 13.40 8.75 -12.65
CA CYS A 341 13.10 10.01 -13.32
C CYS A 341 12.57 9.81 -14.76
N PRO A 342 11.65 10.67 -15.25
CA PRO A 342 11.11 11.85 -14.58
C PRO A 342 10.01 11.49 -13.58
N LEU A 343 9.90 12.29 -12.51
CA LEU A 343 8.77 12.18 -11.59
C LEU A 343 7.45 12.54 -12.28
N LEU A 344 6.42 11.82 -11.94
CA LEU A 344 5.05 12.13 -12.33
C LEU A 344 4.47 13.15 -11.33
N TRP A 345 3.60 14.04 -11.83
CA TRP A 345 2.88 14.96 -10.96
C TRP A 345 1.78 14.22 -10.19
N ASP A 346 1.50 14.72 -9.00
CA ASP A 346 0.49 14.16 -8.12
C ASP A 346 -0.52 15.23 -7.70
N VAL A 347 -1.79 14.91 -7.80
CA VAL A 347 -2.92 15.79 -7.48
C VAL A 347 -3.06 16.07 -5.98
N LEU A 348 -2.53 15.20 -5.12
CA LEU A 348 -2.50 15.36 -3.67
C LEU A 348 -1.20 15.99 -3.18
N ALA A 349 -0.18 16.14 -4.07
CA ALA A 349 1.15 16.63 -3.73
C ALA A 349 1.87 15.75 -2.69
N PHE A 350 1.82 14.43 -2.88
CA PHE A 350 2.32 13.43 -1.94
C PHE A 350 3.73 13.73 -1.43
N PRO A 351 3.94 13.90 -0.12
CA PRO A 351 5.21 14.36 0.42
C PRO A 351 6.33 13.31 0.38
N GLY A 352 5.98 12.03 0.31
CA GLY A 352 6.94 10.92 0.35
C GLY A 352 7.72 10.71 -0.93
N SER A 353 7.12 10.99 -2.08
CA SER A 353 7.69 10.78 -3.41
C SER A 353 8.10 12.08 -4.09
N PHE A 354 8.61 13.06 -3.38
CA PHE A 354 8.93 14.38 -3.95
C PHE A 354 7.71 15.05 -4.56
N GLY A 355 6.65 15.24 -3.78
CA GLY A 355 5.38 15.78 -4.22
C GLY A 355 5.53 16.83 -5.33
N TYR A 356 5.17 16.44 -6.55
CA TYR A 356 5.24 17.33 -7.70
C TYR A 356 3.84 17.79 -8.05
N LEU A 357 3.51 18.98 -7.60
CA LEU A 357 2.32 19.69 -8.04
C LEU A 357 2.75 20.74 -9.08
N PRO A 358 2.17 20.76 -10.30
CA PRO A 358 2.50 21.75 -11.31
C PRO A 358 2.28 23.18 -10.82
N GLU A 359 3.14 24.13 -11.26
CA GLU A 359 3.00 25.53 -10.89
C GLU A 359 1.59 26.08 -11.20
N GLY A 360 0.93 26.62 -10.17
CA GLY A 360 -0.42 27.17 -10.26
C GLY A 360 -1.55 26.14 -10.12
N ALA A 361 -1.23 24.86 -9.91
CA ALA A 361 -2.22 23.88 -9.50
C ALA A 361 -2.44 23.95 -7.96
N GLU A 362 -3.62 23.55 -7.53
CA GLU A 362 -3.99 23.42 -6.11
C GLU A 362 -4.11 21.94 -5.76
N VAL A 363 -3.77 21.58 -4.53
CA VAL A 363 -4.03 20.25 -3.97
C VAL A 363 -5.51 19.95 -4.05
N TYR A 364 -5.88 18.79 -4.60
CA TYR A 364 -7.28 18.50 -4.97
C TYR A 364 -8.25 18.69 -3.80
N PHE A 365 -7.97 18.07 -2.64
CA PHE A 365 -8.84 18.20 -1.49
C PHE A 365 -8.75 19.56 -0.79
N ASP A 366 -7.72 20.38 -1.06
CA ASP A 366 -7.67 21.74 -0.51
C ASP A 366 -8.51 22.75 -1.31
N ARG A 367 -8.97 22.40 -2.49
CA ARG A 367 -9.82 23.23 -3.34
C ARG A 367 -11.18 23.52 -2.71
N THR A 368 -11.62 24.77 -2.77
CA THR A 368 -12.91 25.22 -2.20
C THR A 368 -14.12 24.50 -2.83
N ASP A 369 -14.09 24.21 -4.13
CA ASP A 369 -15.18 23.53 -4.83
C ASP A 369 -15.28 22.04 -4.39
N VAL A 370 -14.15 21.37 -4.18
CA VAL A 370 -14.09 20.00 -3.67
C VAL A 370 -14.59 19.94 -2.23
N LYS A 371 -14.06 20.80 -1.34
CA LYS A 371 -14.52 20.91 0.06
C LYS A 371 -16.03 21.11 0.14
N THR A 372 -16.57 22.01 -0.70
CA THR A 372 -18.01 22.25 -0.76
C THR A 372 -18.79 21.02 -1.20
N ALA A 373 -18.29 20.28 -2.19
CA ALA A 373 -18.97 19.09 -2.73
C ALA A 373 -19.02 17.94 -1.70
N ILE A 374 -18.02 17.83 -0.82
CA ILE A 374 -17.90 16.76 0.18
C ILE A 374 -18.25 17.23 1.61
N HIS A 375 -18.84 18.41 1.79
CA HIS A 375 -19.25 18.97 3.09
C HIS A 375 -18.10 19.22 4.08
N ALA A 376 -16.87 19.40 3.56
CA ALA A 376 -15.74 19.80 4.38
C ALA A 376 -15.75 21.32 4.66
N ASP A 377 -15.11 21.73 5.75
CA ASP A 377 -14.96 23.14 6.10
C ASP A 377 -14.05 23.84 5.09
N VAL A 378 -14.61 24.78 4.31
CA VAL A 378 -13.88 25.52 3.28
C VAL A 378 -12.75 26.40 3.82
N SER A 379 -12.78 26.72 5.11
CA SER A 379 -11.73 27.50 5.78
C SER A 379 -10.58 26.65 6.31
N HIS A 380 -10.75 25.34 6.39
CA HIS A 380 -9.72 24.40 6.81
C HIS A 380 -8.73 24.15 5.67
N THR A 381 -7.43 24.24 5.92
CA THR A 381 -6.41 23.82 4.95
C THR A 381 -6.25 22.31 5.04
N TRP A 382 -6.48 21.62 3.93
CA TRP A 382 -6.24 20.18 3.86
C TRP A 382 -4.78 19.91 3.47
N GLU A 383 -4.16 19.03 4.24
CA GLU A 383 -2.83 18.49 3.96
C GLU A 383 -2.95 16.97 3.90
N GLU A 384 -2.23 16.33 3.00
CA GLU A 384 -2.24 14.88 2.87
C GLU A 384 -1.68 14.20 4.12
N CYS A 385 -0.58 14.70 4.65
CA CYS A 385 -0.09 14.34 5.96
C CYS A 385 0.01 15.60 6.82
N ALA A 386 -0.49 15.54 8.04
CA ALA A 386 -0.51 16.68 8.96
C ALA A 386 0.89 17.25 9.17
N SER A 387 1.04 18.55 8.95
CA SER A 387 2.29 19.29 9.25
C SER A 387 2.49 19.54 10.74
N GLY A 388 1.43 19.35 11.54
CA GLY A 388 1.41 19.46 12.99
C GLY A 388 1.35 18.07 13.66
N ASP A 389 1.72 18.04 14.94
CA ASP A 389 1.68 16.82 15.73
C ASP A 389 0.22 16.33 15.91
N VAL A 390 -0.05 15.05 15.66
CA VAL A 390 -1.33 14.37 15.95
C VAL A 390 -1.35 13.65 17.29
N PHE A 391 -0.20 13.60 17.96
CA PHE A 391 -0.04 13.18 19.34
C PHE A 391 0.51 14.33 20.19
N VAL A 392 0.12 14.36 21.45
CA VAL A 392 0.64 15.36 22.40
C VAL A 392 2.16 15.28 22.48
N ASN A 393 2.85 16.42 22.27
CA ASN A 393 4.30 16.54 22.18
C ASN A 393 4.92 15.77 20.98
N GLY A 394 4.15 15.49 19.94
CA GLY A 394 4.62 14.84 18.71
C GLY A 394 5.12 13.42 18.91
N ARG A 395 4.60 12.70 19.89
CA ARG A 395 5.09 11.37 20.22
C ARG A 395 3.96 10.42 20.61
N ASP A 396 3.87 9.31 19.91
CA ASP A 396 3.14 8.14 20.39
C ASP A 396 3.92 7.45 21.52
N THR A 397 3.23 7.16 22.60
CA THR A 397 3.79 6.48 23.79
C THR A 397 3.35 5.03 23.94
N SER A 398 2.66 4.51 22.93
CA SER A 398 2.10 3.15 22.95
C SER A 398 3.18 2.07 22.84
N ASP A 399 2.84 0.89 23.32
CA ASP A 399 3.64 -0.31 23.09
C ASP A 399 3.45 -0.79 21.62
N PRO A 400 4.45 -1.46 21.02
CA PRO A 400 4.28 -2.11 19.71
C PRO A 400 3.04 -3.01 19.67
N SER A 401 2.26 -2.90 18.57
CA SER A 401 0.99 -3.65 18.42
C SER A 401 1.16 -5.18 18.56
N THR A 402 2.34 -5.70 18.20
CA THR A 402 2.71 -7.12 18.29
C THR A 402 2.82 -7.66 19.70
N TRP A 403 2.94 -6.79 20.72
CA TRP A 403 3.11 -7.27 22.10
C TRP A 403 1.80 -7.77 22.71
N LYS A 404 0.65 -7.14 22.36
CA LYS A 404 -0.61 -7.47 23.01
C LYS A 404 -1.82 -7.36 22.08
N VAL A 405 -2.02 -6.23 21.42
CA VAL A 405 -3.28 -5.94 20.72
C VAL A 405 -3.43 -6.74 19.43
N LEU A 406 -2.38 -6.88 18.62
CA LEU A 406 -2.42 -7.69 17.40
C LEU A 406 -2.67 -9.19 17.73
N PRO A 407 -1.95 -9.84 18.67
CA PRO A 407 -2.29 -11.19 19.11
C PRO A 407 -3.73 -11.35 19.58
N HIS A 408 -4.26 -10.39 20.34
CA HIS A 408 -5.65 -10.40 20.78
C HIS A 408 -6.63 -10.43 19.61
N VAL A 409 -6.42 -9.59 18.60
CA VAL A 409 -7.27 -9.54 17.40
C VAL A 409 -7.17 -10.84 16.61
N ILE A 410 -5.96 -11.39 16.43
CA ILE A 410 -5.77 -12.69 15.74
C ILE A 410 -6.52 -13.81 16.46
N ASP A 411 -6.34 -13.91 17.78
CA ASP A 411 -6.95 -14.97 18.59
C ASP A 411 -8.48 -14.85 18.63
N ALA A 412 -9.01 -13.62 18.65
CA ALA A 412 -10.45 -13.38 18.69
C ALA A 412 -11.15 -13.59 17.35
N THR A 413 -10.56 -13.10 16.26
CA THR A 413 -11.22 -13.11 14.94
C THR A 413 -10.84 -14.30 14.08
N GLN A 414 -9.65 -14.89 14.27
CA GLN A 414 -9.08 -15.94 13.43
C GLN A 414 -9.06 -15.54 11.93
N ASN A 415 -9.00 -14.23 11.64
CA ASN A 415 -9.13 -13.66 10.30
C ASN A 415 -8.34 -12.35 10.19
N VAL A 416 -7.01 -12.46 10.22
CA VAL A 416 -6.10 -11.32 10.07
C VAL A 416 -5.18 -11.54 8.87
N VAL A 417 -5.06 -10.55 8.01
CA VAL A 417 -4.19 -10.55 6.83
C VAL A 417 -3.16 -9.44 6.97
N ILE A 418 -1.90 -9.76 6.80
CA ILE A 418 -0.79 -8.81 6.68
C ILE A 418 -0.20 -8.98 5.29
N GLY A 419 -0.42 -7.98 4.42
CA GLY A 419 0.18 -7.90 3.09
C GLY A 419 1.43 -7.04 3.11
N HIS A 420 2.42 -7.34 2.25
CA HIS A 420 3.63 -6.53 2.14
C HIS A 420 4.15 -6.48 0.71
N GLY A 421 4.30 -5.27 0.16
CA GLY A 421 4.87 -5.03 -1.16
C GLY A 421 6.37 -5.32 -1.19
N THR A 422 6.84 -6.11 -2.16
CA THR A 422 8.26 -6.49 -2.23
C THR A 422 9.19 -5.36 -2.68
N LEU A 423 8.64 -4.23 -3.14
CA LEU A 423 9.38 -3.04 -3.58
C LEU A 423 9.29 -1.89 -2.55
N ASP A 424 8.76 -2.15 -1.37
CA ASP A 424 8.71 -1.20 -0.26
C ASP A 424 10.06 -1.16 0.47
N MET A 425 10.64 0.04 0.60
CA MET A 425 11.85 0.29 1.40
C MET A 425 11.57 1.16 2.62
N ILE A 426 10.42 1.84 2.69
CA ILE A 426 10.07 2.61 3.90
C ILE A 426 9.84 1.67 5.09
N LEU A 427 9.17 0.53 4.84
CA LEU A 427 9.05 -0.60 5.74
C LEU A 427 9.44 -1.87 4.98
N LEU A 428 10.29 -2.69 5.55
CA LEU A 428 10.90 -3.79 4.81
C LEU A 428 10.15 -5.11 5.03
N PRO A 429 9.89 -5.91 3.97
CA PRO A 429 9.14 -7.18 4.07
C PRO A 429 9.72 -8.15 5.11
N ASN A 430 11.05 -8.28 5.15
CA ASN A 430 11.73 -9.14 6.13
C ASN A 430 11.65 -8.58 7.56
N GLY A 431 11.54 -7.26 7.71
CA GLY A 431 11.33 -6.61 9.00
C GLY A 431 9.95 -6.93 9.57
N THR A 432 8.92 -6.89 8.73
CA THR A 432 7.57 -7.36 9.10
C THR A 432 7.57 -8.83 9.49
N LEU A 433 8.26 -9.69 8.73
CA LEU A 433 8.40 -11.11 9.11
C LEU A 433 9.15 -11.30 10.43
N LEU A 434 10.22 -10.54 10.70
CA LEU A 434 10.92 -10.56 11.99
C LEU A 434 10.00 -10.16 13.14
N SER A 435 9.15 -9.16 12.95
CA SER A 435 8.16 -8.73 13.95
C SER A 435 7.11 -9.82 14.19
N ILE A 436 6.61 -10.46 13.13
CA ILE A 436 5.69 -11.62 13.23
C ILE A 436 6.38 -12.78 13.95
N GLN A 437 7.65 -13.10 13.65
CA GLN A 437 8.39 -14.19 14.29
C GLN A 437 8.66 -13.92 15.76
N ASN A 438 8.54 -12.69 16.25
CA ASN A 438 8.62 -12.31 17.66
C ASN A 438 7.26 -12.19 18.36
N THR A 439 6.16 -12.42 17.63
CA THR A 439 4.79 -12.32 18.13
C THR A 439 4.27 -13.68 18.58
N THR A 440 3.55 -13.73 19.70
CA THR A 440 2.93 -14.97 20.21
C THR A 440 1.41 -14.88 20.08
N TRP A 441 0.81 -15.80 19.32
CA TRP A 441 -0.64 -15.97 19.20
C TRP A 441 -0.98 -17.47 19.11
N GLY A 442 -2.20 -17.84 19.48
CA GLY A 442 -2.61 -19.25 19.52
C GLY A 442 -1.69 -20.11 20.38
N GLY A 443 -1.01 -19.53 21.36
CA GLY A 443 -0.09 -20.21 22.27
C GLY A 443 1.28 -20.55 21.68
N GLN A 444 1.66 -20.08 20.49
CA GLN A 444 2.95 -20.34 19.83
C GLN A 444 3.60 -19.06 19.32
N LEU A 445 4.93 -19.00 19.39
CA LEU A 445 5.75 -17.91 18.89
C LEU A 445 5.92 -18.02 17.37
N GLY A 446 5.60 -16.97 16.64
CA GLY A 446 5.81 -16.83 15.21
C GLY A 446 5.13 -17.90 14.35
N PHE A 447 5.35 -17.84 13.05
CA PHE A 447 5.00 -18.90 12.11
C PHE A 447 5.91 -20.13 12.30
N GLN A 448 5.33 -21.31 12.15
CA GLN A 448 6.07 -22.58 12.23
C GLN A 448 6.58 -23.04 10.86
N ALA A 449 6.03 -22.50 9.78
CA ALA A 449 6.46 -22.71 8.39
C ALA A 449 6.66 -21.37 7.67
N ALA A 450 7.61 -21.35 6.73
CA ALA A 450 7.88 -20.15 5.92
C ALA A 450 6.75 -19.86 4.95
N PRO A 451 6.43 -18.57 4.66
CA PRO A 451 5.55 -18.19 3.58
C PRO A 451 6.08 -18.66 2.22
N ALA A 452 5.46 -19.69 1.65
CA ALA A 452 5.93 -20.32 0.41
C ALA A 452 4.79 -20.77 -0.52
N GLU A 453 3.53 -20.67 -0.08
CA GLU A 453 2.40 -20.97 -0.95
C GLU A 453 2.25 -19.87 -2.01
N PRO A 454 1.98 -20.22 -3.29
CA PRO A 454 1.80 -19.18 -4.30
C PRO A 454 0.57 -18.32 -3.99
N PHE A 455 0.77 -17.01 -3.98
CA PHE A 455 -0.33 -16.05 -4.01
C PHE A 455 -0.79 -15.89 -5.45
N PHE A 456 -2.00 -16.35 -5.74
CA PHE A 456 -2.56 -16.35 -7.09
C PHE A 456 -3.65 -15.28 -7.26
N VAL A 457 -3.42 -14.39 -8.20
CA VAL A 457 -4.39 -13.39 -8.67
C VAL A 457 -5.06 -13.93 -9.93
N PRO A 458 -6.39 -14.13 -9.93
CA PRO A 458 -7.09 -14.68 -11.09
C PRO A 458 -6.94 -13.81 -12.34
N PHE A 459 -6.93 -14.45 -13.51
CA PHE A 459 -7.03 -13.74 -14.78
C PHE A 459 -8.40 -13.05 -14.86
N HIS A 460 -8.45 -11.89 -15.46
CA HIS A 460 -9.62 -11.01 -15.52
C HIS A 460 -9.61 -10.20 -16.82
N SER A 461 -10.71 -9.54 -17.12
CA SER A 461 -10.89 -8.80 -18.37
C SER A 461 -9.87 -7.66 -18.59
N LEU A 462 -9.25 -7.15 -17.51
CA LEU A 462 -8.29 -6.04 -17.55
C LEU A 462 -6.82 -6.50 -17.51
N SER A 463 -6.54 -7.82 -17.54
CA SER A 463 -5.17 -8.38 -17.44
C SER A 463 -4.50 -8.62 -18.79
N THR A 464 -5.13 -8.30 -19.91
CA THR A 464 -4.60 -8.60 -21.25
C THR A 464 -3.89 -7.41 -21.88
N ALA A 465 -2.62 -7.60 -22.25
CA ALA A 465 -1.79 -6.57 -22.89
C ALA A 465 -2.30 -6.12 -24.27
N ASP A 466 -3.06 -6.96 -24.98
CA ASP A 466 -3.60 -6.63 -26.31
C ASP A 466 -4.48 -5.37 -26.30
N GLU A 467 -5.01 -5.01 -25.14
CA GLU A 467 -5.89 -3.85 -24.96
C GLU A 467 -5.15 -2.57 -24.61
N ILE A 468 -3.97 -2.67 -23.97
CA ILE A 468 -3.07 -1.52 -23.75
C ILE A 468 -2.62 -0.91 -25.09
N TYR A 469 -2.37 -1.77 -26.09
CA TYR A 469 -1.81 -1.35 -27.38
C TYR A 469 -2.86 -1.02 -28.44
N SER A 470 -4.12 -1.36 -28.20
CA SER A 470 -5.18 -1.16 -29.21
C SER A 470 -5.88 0.18 -29.13
N GLU A 471 -5.75 0.93 -28.05
CA GLU A 471 -6.48 2.18 -27.84
C GLU A 471 -5.61 3.28 -27.24
N THR A 472 -5.77 4.47 -27.80
CA THR A 472 -5.17 5.72 -27.30
C THR A 472 -5.94 6.34 -26.14
N ASP A 473 -6.92 5.64 -25.59
CA ASP A 473 -7.74 6.15 -24.50
C ASP A 473 -7.00 5.99 -23.16
N GLN A 474 -6.40 7.08 -22.69
CA GLN A 474 -5.65 7.15 -21.42
C GLN A 474 -6.50 6.83 -20.18
N THR A 475 -7.83 6.88 -20.29
CA THR A 475 -8.72 6.54 -19.17
C THR A 475 -8.66 5.07 -18.78
N LYS A 476 -8.15 4.20 -19.65
CA LYS A 476 -8.03 2.75 -19.40
C LYS A 476 -6.71 2.34 -18.73
N LEU A 477 -5.67 3.16 -18.84
CA LEU A 477 -4.36 2.83 -18.26
C LEU A 477 -4.39 2.67 -16.73
N GLY A 478 -5.23 3.44 -16.04
CA GLY A 478 -5.42 3.31 -14.59
C GLY A 478 -6.21 2.07 -14.14
N SER A 479 -6.74 1.29 -15.10
CA SER A 479 -7.62 0.16 -14.81
C SER A 479 -6.95 -1.20 -15.01
N ILE A 480 -5.72 -1.22 -15.57
CA ILE A 480 -5.01 -2.46 -15.91
C ILE A 480 -4.26 -2.95 -14.68
N ALA A 481 -4.37 -4.24 -14.41
CA ALA A 481 -3.78 -4.87 -13.24
C ALA A 481 -3.18 -6.23 -13.59
N GLY A 482 -2.25 -6.69 -12.75
CA GLY A 482 -1.58 -7.98 -12.92
C GLY A 482 -2.49 -9.17 -12.65
N ALA A 483 -2.08 -10.34 -13.14
CA ALA A 483 -2.72 -11.63 -12.88
C ALA A 483 -1.66 -12.75 -12.90
N GLY A 484 -2.00 -13.89 -12.31
CA GLY A 484 -1.10 -15.03 -12.17
C GLY A 484 -0.52 -15.14 -10.76
N VAL A 485 0.67 -15.75 -10.62
CA VAL A 485 1.37 -15.79 -9.33
C VAL A 485 2.01 -14.44 -9.10
N MET A 486 1.55 -13.74 -8.06
CA MET A 486 1.98 -12.38 -7.72
C MET A 486 2.60 -12.31 -6.32
N GLY A 487 3.24 -13.36 -5.88
CA GLY A 487 3.92 -13.42 -4.60
C GLY A 487 3.72 -14.75 -3.88
N THR A 488 3.92 -14.72 -2.57
CA THR A 488 3.76 -15.89 -1.70
C THR A 488 2.83 -15.56 -0.53
N ALA A 489 2.17 -16.59 -0.01
CA ALA A 489 1.30 -16.47 1.15
C ALA A 489 1.56 -17.60 2.15
N HIS A 490 1.15 -17.39 3.40
CA HIS A 490 1.08 -18.42 4.42
C HIS A 490 0.00 -18.07 5.45
N THR A 491 -0.86 -19.03 5.75
CA THR A 491 -1.91 -18.89 6.76
C THR A 491 -1.68 -19.87 7.90
N GLU A 492 -1.62 -19.36 9.11
CA GLU A 492 -1.42 -20.19 10.29
C GLU A 492 -2.10 -19.57 11.52
N ARG A 493 -2.96 -20.35 12.19
CA ARG A 493 -3.64 -19.94 13.43
C ARG A 493 -4.36 -18.58 13.32
N GLY A 494 -5.08 -18.35 12.21
CA GLY A 494 -5.87 -17.12 12.01
C GLY A 494 -5.08 -15.90 11.50
N LEU A 495 -3.75 -15.99 11.36
CA LEU A 495 -2.93 -14.98 10.71
C LEU A 495 -2.50 -15.45 9.33
N THR A 496 -2.68 -14.60 8.34
CA THR A 496 -2.16 -14.78 6.98
C THR A 496 -1.13 -13.69 6.67
N TYR A 497 0.07 -14.08 6.24
CA TYR A 497 1.05 -13.16 5.65
C TYR A 497 1.09 -13.34 4.13
N VAL A 498 1.20 -12.23 3.39
CA VAL A 498 1.27 -12.21 1.93
C VAL A 498 2.39 -11.30 1.47
N SER A 499 3.37 -11.80 0.71
CA SER A 499 4.27 -10.94 -0.06
C SER A 499 3.64 -10.64 -1.42
N ILE A 500 3.72 -9.40 -1.89
CA ILE A 500 3.10 -8.96 -3.13
C ILE A 500 4.19 -8.45 -4.08
N ASP A 501 4.43 -9.19 -5.16
CA ASP A 501 5.38 -8.81 -6.20
C ASP A 501 4.87 -7.62 -7.00
N LEU A 502 5.79 -6.79 -7.52
CA LEU A 502 5.52 -5.58 -8.30
C LEU A 502 4.80 -4.47 -7.52
N SER A 503 4.70 -4.59 -6.22
CA SER A 503 4.11 -3.58 -5.35
C SER A 503 5.14 -2.97 -4.42
N GLY A 504 5.07 -1.67 -4.25
CA GLY A 504 5.63 -0.95 -3.12
C GLY A 504 4.63 -0.83 -1.98
N HIS A 505 4.75 0.23 -1.21
CA HIS A 505 4.06 0.50 0.04
C HIS A 505 2.52 0.54 -0.09
N MET A 506 2.00 1.31 -1.04
CA MET A 506 0.56 1.44 -1.30
C MET A 506 0.10 0.25 -2.17
N VAL A 507 -0.14 -0.90 -1.55
CA VAL A 507 -0.46 -2.14 -2.30
C VAL A 507 -1.70 -2.00 -3.18
N PRO A 508 -2.82 -1.39 -2.75
CA PRO A 508 -3.97 -1.23 -3.63
C PRO A 508 -3.71 -0.29 -4.81
N GLN A 509 -2.76 0.63 -4.71
CA GLN A 509 -2.36 1.51 -5.82
C GLN A 509 -1.52 0.77 -6.86
N TYR A 510 -0.47 0.07 -6.41
CA TYR A 510 0.50 -0.57 -7.31
C TYR A 510 0.05 -1.93 -7.83
N ALA A 511 -0.73 -2.67 -7.04
CA ALA A 511 -1.21 -4.01 -7.36
C ALA A 511 -2.71 -4.17 -7.04
N PRO A 512 -3.60 -3.37 -7.67
CA PRO A 512 -5.01 -3.28 -7.29
C PRO A 512 -5.77 -4.61 -7.37
N SER A 513 -5.49 -5.46 -8.36
CA SER A 513 -6.11 -6.80 -8.47
C SER A 513 -5.66 -7.75 -7.36
N ALA A 514 -4.40 -7.62 -6.92
CA ALA A 514 -3.85 -8.39 -5.80
C ALA A 514 -4.49 -7.96 -4.47
N ALA A 515 -4.62 -6.65 -4.23
CA ALA A 515 -5.31 -6.12 -3.07
C ALA A 515 -6.79 -6.54 -3.04
N PHE A 516 -7.46 -6.47 -4.18
CA PHE A 516 -8.86 -6.90 -4.29
C PHE A 516 -9.05 -8.39 -4.00
N ARG A 517 -8.09 -9.25 -4.42
CA ARG A 517 -8.09 -10.68 -4.10
C ARG A 517 -7.92 -10.94 -2.62
N GLN A 518 -7.07 -10.20 -1.94
CA GLN A 518 -6.90 -10.29 -0.49
C GLN A 518 -8.15 -9.84 0.25
N LEU A 519 -8.85 -8.80 -0.24
CA LEU A 519 -10.15 -8.39 0.30
C LEU A 519 -11.21 -9.49 0.11
N GLU A 520 -11.27 -10.16 -1.05
CA GLU A 520 -12.14 -11.32 -1.25
C GLU A 520 -11.86 -12.43 -0.22
N PHE A 521 -10.60 -12.66 0.11
CA PHE A 521 -10.19 -13.63 1.12
C PHE A 521 -10.62 -13.20 2.52
N LEU A 522 -10.36 -11.95 2.92
CA LEU A 522 -10.77 -11.39 4.21
C LEU A 522 -12.29 -11.51 4.42
N LEU A 523 -13.08 -11.23 3.38
CA LEU A 523 -14.55 -11.31 3.40
C LEU A 523 -15.08 -12.76 3.24
N GLY A 524 -14.21 -13.77 3.20
CA GLY A 524 -14.60 -15.18 3.07
C GLY A 524 -15.21 -15.56 1.72
N LYS A 525 -14.98 -14.75 0.67
CA LYS A 525 -15.48 -15.03 -0.70
C LYS A 525 -14.62 -16.09 -1.41
N VAL A 526 -13.40 -16.30 -0.91
CA VAL A 526 -12.48 -17.37 -1.32
C VAL A 526 -11.82 -18.00 -0.10
N ASP A 527 -11.55 -19.30 -0.19
CA ASP A 527 -11.05 -20.08 0.94
C ASP A 527 -9.52 -20.03 1.09
N SER A 528 -8.80 -19.61 0.05
CA SER A 528 -7.33 -19.58 0.00
C SER A 528 -6.84 -18.56 -1.02
N LEU A 529 -5.71 -17.93 -0.74
CA LEU A 529 -5.01 -17.03 -1.66
C LEU A 529 -4.29 -17.77 -2.80
N SER A 530 -4.12 -19.09 -2.69
CA SER A 530 -3.64 -19.94 -3.80
C SER A 530 -4.77 -20.38 -4.74
N SER A 531 -6.01 -20.01 -4.45
CA SER A 531 -7.18 -20.43 -5.24
C SER A 531 -7.16 -19.81 -6.64
N VAL A 532 -7.34 -20.64 -7.66
CA VAL A 532 -7.48 -20.24 -9.07
C VAL A 532 -8.93 -19.88 -9.45
N LYS A 533 -9.86 -19.85 -8.50
CA LYS A 533 -11.23 -19.42 -8.78
C LYS A 533 -11.23 -17.97 -9.32
N PRO A 534 -12.07 -17.65 -10.32
CA PRO A 534 -12.19 -16.29 -10.81
C PRO A 534 -12.63 -15.32 -9.71
N PHE A 535 -12.45 -14.02 -9.94
CA PHE A 535 -12.98 -13.00 -9.04
C PHE A 535 -14.50 -13.12 -8.93
N SER A 536 -15.04 -12.83 -7.75
CA SER A 536 -16.49 -12.87 -7.48
C SER A 536 -17.27 -11.87 -8.34
N ILE A 537 -16.62 -10.80 -8.77
CA ILE A 537 -17.17 -9.78 -9.68
C ILE A 537 -17.15 -10.19 -11.16
N GLU A 538 -16.36 -11.23 -11.53
CA GLU A 538 -16.25 -11.81 -12.87
C GLU A 538 -16.30 -13.35 -12.82
N PRO A 539 -17.37 -13.96 -12.24
CA PRO A 539 -17.36 -15.38 -11.87
C PRO A 539 -17.23 -16.34 -13.05
N ASN A 540 -17.44 -15.87 -14.27
CA ASN A 540 -17.38 -16.67 -15.50
C ASN A 540 -16.13 -16.38 -16.34
N TYR A 541 -15.18 -15.54 -15.86
CA TYR A 541 -13.98 -15.25 -16.63
C TYR A 541 -13.09 -16.52 -16.72
N PRO A 542 -12.63 -16.89 -17.92
CA PRO A 542 -11.84 -18.12 -18.10
C PRO A 542 -10.51 -18.08 -17.35
N GLN A 543 -10.22 -19.12 -16.59
CA GLN A 543 -8.94 -19.28 -15.91
C GLN A 543 -8.08 -20.32 -16.66
N PRO A 544 -6.74 -20.19 -16.65
CA PRO A 544 -5.86 -21.22 -17.17
C PRO A 544 -6.00 -22.51 -16.34
N ALA A 545 -5.72 -23.66 -16.95
CA ALA A 545 -5.69 -24.92 -16.20
C ALA A 545 -4.62 -24.86 -15.10
N ALA A 546 -4.91 -25.37 -13.91
CA ALA A 546 -4.04 -25.27 -12.74
C ALA A 546 -2.63 -25.89 -12.95
N ASP A 547 -2.52 -26.87 -13.82
CA ASP A 547 -1.28 -27.55 -14.22
C ASP A 547 -0.40 -26.74 -15.20
N THR A 548 -0.95 -25.68 -15.83
CA THR A 548 -0.19 -24.75 -16.68
C THR A 548 0.41 -23.58 -15.89
N LEU A 549 -0.04 -23.38 -14.66
CA LEU A 549 0.57 -22.46 -13.73
C LEU A 549 1.81 -23.15 -13.19
N GLY A 550 2.99 -22.86 -13.78
CA GLY A 550 4.24 -23.44 -13.31
C GLY A 550 4.32 -23.37 -11.78
N ASN A 551 4.79 -24.43 -11.16
CA ASN A 551 5.15 -24.38 -9.74
C ASN A 551 6.13 -23.22 -9.59
N GLY A 552 5.62 -22.05 -9.19
CA GLY A 552 6.43 -20.89 -8.84
C GLY A 552 7.27 -21.26 -7.63
N THR A 553 8.40 -21.89 -7.90
CA THR A 553 9.47 -21.89 -6.93
C THR A 553 9.96 -20.47 -6.90
N GLY A 554 9.54 -19.70 -5.90
CA GLY A 554 10.24 -18.50 -5.49
C GLY A 554 11.73 -18.79 -5.42
N PRO A 555 12.61 -17.78 -5.49
CA PRO A 555 14.04 -18.01 -5.50
C PRO A 555 14.41 -18.91 -4.33
N ALA A 556 14.84 -20.12 -4.65
CA ALA A 556 15.32 -21.07 -3.67
C ALA A 556 16.44 -20.38 -2.88
N THR A 557 16.31 -20.30 -1.57
CA THR A 557 17.42 -20.00 -0.70
C THR A 557 18.57 -20.88 -1.13
N SER A 558 19.61 -20.26 -1.71
CA SER A 558 20.76 -20.97 -2.27
C SER A 558 21.61 -21.53 -1.15
N ASP A 559 21.32 -22.74 -0.72
CA ASP A 559 22.33 -23.61 -0.15
C ASP A 559 23.26 -24.08 -1.28
N SER A 560 24.20 -23.24 -1.67
CA SER A 560 25.27 -23.59 -2.60
C SER A 560 26.34 -24.37 -1.84
N LYS A 561 26.18 -25.67 -1.74
CA LYS A 561 27.34 -26.56 -1.65
C LYS A 561 28.02 -26.59 -3.02
N ALA A 562 29.05 -25.78 -3.17
CA ALA A 562 29.97 -25.86 -4.30
C ALA A 562 30.73 -27.18 -4.22
N SER A 563 30.44 -28.10 -5.13
CA SER A 563 31.37 -29.17 -5.50
C SER A 563 32.32 -28.63 -6.57
N ALA A 564 33.58 -28.48 -6.17
CA ALA A 564 34.67 -28.22 -7.11
C ALA A 564 34.89 -29.42 -8.03
N GLU A 565 34.95 -29.14 -9.34
CA GLU A 565 35.89 -29.76 -10.28
C GLU A 565 35.63 -29.22 -11.70
N GLY A 566 36.70 -28.77 -12.35
CA GLY A 566 36.67 -28.48 -13.78
C GLY A 566 37.60 -27.31 -14.20
N THR A 567 38.88 -27.61 -14.31
CA THR A 567 39.94 -26.75 -14.85
C THR A 567 39.69 -26.33 -16.31
N GLY A 568 39.84 -25.03 -16.59
CA GLY A 568 39.92 -24.50 -17.95
C GLY A 568 40.54 -23.11 -17.97
N ASN A 569 41.83 -23.03 -18.25
CA ASN A 569 42.62 -21.82 -18.48
C ASN A 569 42.08 -20.98 -19.63
N VAL A 570 41.85 -19.69 -19.44
CA VAL A 570 42.00 -18.69 -20.51
C VAL A 570 42.65 -17.42 -19.93
N SER A 571 43.68 -16.99 -20.63
CA SER A 571 44.64 -15.96 -20.27
C SER A 571 44.10 -14.55 -20.16
N ALA A 572 44.64 -13.84 -19.19
CA ALA A 572 44.52 -12.39 -19.06
C ALA A 572 45.35 -11.66 -20.11
N SER A 573 44.84 -10.59 -20.71
CA SER A 573 45.66 -9.53 -21.26
C SER A 573 45.17 -8.17 -20.78
N ALA A 574 46.07 -7.45 -20.15
CA ALA A 574 45.88 -6.14 -19.56
C ALA A 574 45.77 -5.03 -20.61
N ALA A 575 44.92 -4.05 -20.36
CA ALA A 575 45.11 -2.69 -20.86
C ALA A 575 44.76 -1.68 -19.77
N LYS A 576 45.80 -1.09 -19.19
CA LYS A 576 45.71 0.16 -18.42
C LYS A 576 45.61 1.33 -19.41
N GLN A 577 44.71 2.27 -19.16
CA GLN A 577 45.01 3.70 -19.34
C GLN A 577 43.94 4.58 -18.68
N SER A 578 44.44 5.36 -17.77
CA SER A 578 44.08 6.61 -17.13
C SER A 578 43.17 7.59 -17.88
N ALA A 579 42.16 8.11 -17.19
CA ALA A 579 41.73 9.51 -17.32
C ALA A 579 41.17 9.99 -15.97
N ALA A 580 42.04 10.69 -15.25
CA ALA A 580 41.64 11.57 -14.15
C ALA A 580 41.50 12.98 -14.69
N ALA A 581 40.57 13.73 -14.11
CA ALA A 581 40.38 15.19 -14.16
C ALA A 581 39.22 15.68 -15.03
N ALA A 582 38.13 15.99 -14.37
CA ALA A 582 37.40 17.26 -14.41
C ALA A 582 35.91 17.04 -14.06
N VAL A 583 35.53 17.17 -12.81
CA VAL A 583 34.29 17.82 -12.40
C VAL A 583 34.45 18.30 -10.95
N ARG A 584 34.84 19.55 -10.82
CA ARG A 584 34.59 20.36 -9.62
C ARG A 584 33.77 21.55 -10.09
N SER A 585 32.51 21.59 -9.73
CA SER A 585 31.67 22.76 -9.47
C SER A 585 30.21 22.43 -9.77
N CYS A 586 29.47 22.08 -8.76
CA CYS A 586 28.05 22.35 -8.55
C CYS A 586 27.58 21.60 -7.27
N ILE A 587 28.19 21.98 -6.13
CA ILE A 587 27.64 21.62 -4.82
C ILE A 587 27.22 22.93 -4.16
N GLY A 588 25.94 23.15 -4.04
CA GLY A 588 25.40 24.27 -3.28
C GLY A 588 23.96 24.53 -3.60
N ALA A 589 23.04 23.65 -3.15
CA ALA A 589 21.62 23.93 -2.93
C ALA A 589 20.77 22.72 -2.50
N GLY A 590 21.34 21.51 -2.30
CA GLY A 590 20.55 20.31 -1.97
C GLY A 590 20.53 19.89 -0.50
N ALA A 591 21.23 20.61 0.38
CA ALA A 591 21.46 20.13 1.75
C ALA A 591 20.41 20.55 2.79
N VAL A 592 19.34 21.26 2.40
CA VAL A 592 18.35 21.79 3.36
C VAL A 592 17.05 20.94 3.39
N ALA A 593 16.75 20.20 2.33
CA ALA A 593 15.53 19.37 2.29
C ALA A 593 15.67 17.99 2.99
N ALA A 594 16.88 17.42 3.00
CA ALA A 594 17.10 16.11 3.65
C ALA A 594 17.07 16.15 5.19
N ALA A 595 17.31 17.33 5.79
CA ALA A 595 17.31 17.47 7.25
C ALA A 595 15.89 17.48 7.86
N SER A 596 14.86 17.72 7.05
CA SER A 596 13.47 17.76 7.54
C SER A 596 12.82 16.38 7.57
N LEU A 597 13.20 15.45 6.68
CA LEU A 597 12.66 14.08 6.70
C LEU A 597 13.19 13.25 7.89
N VAL A 598 14.44 13.48 8.31
CA VAL A 598 15.02 12.78 9.47
C VAL A 598 14.40 13.24 10.80
N ALA A 599 13.79 14.41 10.84
CA ALA A 599 13.13 14.92 12.06
C ALA A 599 11.76 14.27 12.32
N VAL A 600 11.10 13.72 11.30
CA VAL A 600 9.80 13.03 11.43
C VAL A 600 9.96 11.56 11.84
N MET A 601 11.16 10.98 11.64
CA MET A 601 11.45 9.57 11.97
C MET A 601 12.24 9.37 13.28
N ASN A 602 12.53 10.40 14.05
CA ASN A 602 13.23 10.31 15.35
C ASN A 602 12.30 10.55 16.55
N LEU A 603 11.04 10.14 16.45
CA LEU A 603 10.10 10.16 17.58
C LEU A 603 9.58 8.76 17.90
#